data_4a1b4f79a24e145bdcf253102477b91c
#
_entry.id   4a1b4f79a24e145bdcf253102477b91c
#
_cell.length_a   1.000
_cell.length_b   1.000
_cell.length_c   1.000
_cell.angle_alpha   90.00
_cell.angle_beta   90.00
_cell.angle_gamma   90.00
#
_symmetry.space_group_name_H-M   'P 1'
#
loop_
_entity.id
_entity.type
_entity.pdbx_description
1 polymer ?
#
loop_
_entity_poly.entity_id
_entity_poly.type
_entity_poly.pdbx_seq_one_letter_code
_entity_poly.pdbx_strand_id
1 'polypeptide(L)'
;MFKSKKELNDVTKNVLKSSKKVGINSEDLLHKDYLEIKKILPKARLIDVSKGLSEARMKKDEKEIKEIKKACRIASKVANELPDILHENITELNMVGRIEHLMRLKGAEDRAFETIVAFGKNSALPHHVSGKTKLKKGNFALFDFGAMVNRYLSDITRTFVYGKASKLQKEMYETVKKAQEIGFDALKEGSTFEEVHLAVKSYIDKTKFKGRFIHGTGHTLGLAVHDGGRLNEGYKEILEENMVLTVEPGVYLPKVGGVRIEDDVLVKKGKIEILTNAKRELIEI
;
A
#
# COMPACT_ATOMS: atom_id res chain seq x y z
N MET A 1 14.10 22.34 15.74
CA MET A 1 12.79 22.76 15.19
C MET A 1 12.86 24.27 14.99
N PHE A 2 12.49 24.79 13.80
CA PHE A 2 12.46 26.23 13.54
C PHE A 2 11.31 26.88 14.30
N LYS A 3 11.57 28.01 14.95
CA LYS A 3 10.57 28.77 15.74
C LYS A 3 9.63 29.61 14.88
N SER A 4 10.03 29.90 13.62
CA SER A 4 9.23 30.69 12.68
C SER A 4 9.63 30.40 11.24
N LYS A 5 8.73 30.73 10.31
CA LYS A 5 9.00 30.68 8.85
C LYS A 5 10.15 31.63 8.45
N LYS A 6 10.28 32.76 9.13
CA LYS A 6 11.39 33.70 8.90
C LYS A 6 12.73 33.05 9.24
N GLU A 7 12.84 32.37 10.37
CA GLU A 7 14.06 31.66 10.77
C GLU A 7 14.43 30.57 9.76
N LEU A 8 13.46 29.77 9.28
CA LEU A 8 13.67 28.78 8.22
C LEU A 8 14.22 29.44 6.94
N ASN A 9 13.63 30.55 6.52
CA ASN A 9 14.03 31.28 5.33
C ASN A 9 15.45 31.85 5.47
N ASP A 10 15.79 32.41 6.63
CA ASP A 10 17.13 32.97 6.91
C ASP A 10 18.20 31.86 6.91
N VAL A 11 17.90 30.69 7.49
CA VAL A 11 18.78 29.52 7.46
C VAL A 11 18.94 29.01 6.03
N THR A 12 17.84 28.83 5.29
CA THR A 12 17.86 28.39 3.89
C THR A 12 18.72 29.34 3.03
N LYS A 13 18.54 30.64 3.19
CA LYS A 13 19.33 31.65 2.48
C LYS A 13 20.82 31.56 2.84
N ASN A 14 21.14 31.44 4.12
CA ASN A 14 22.53 31.37 4.57
C ASN A 14 23.26 30.12 4.09
N VAL A 15 22.60 28.97 4.12
CA VAL A 15 23.16 27.67 3.68
C VAL A 15 23.34 27.63 2.17
N LEU A 16 22.37 28.14 1.40
CA LEU A 16 22.33 28.02 -0.06
C LEU A 16 22.73 29.27 -0.85
N LYS A 17 23.15 30.37 -0.18
CA LYS A 17 23.46 31.66 -0.82
C LYS A 17 24.50 31.61 -1.94
N SER A 18 25.43 30.67 -1.89
CA SER A 18 26.46 30.44 -2.90
C SER A 18 26.11 29.40 -3.95
N SER A 19 24.99 28.71 -3.79
CA SER A 19 24.57 27.62 -4.67
C SER A 19 24.05 28.16 -5.99
N LYS A 20 24.66 27.72 -7.11
CA LYS A 20 24.19 28.07 -8.47
C LYS A 20 22.99 27.21 -8.89
N LYS A 21 22.89 26.01 -8.35
CA LYS A 21 21.82 25.02 -8.61
C LYS A 21 21.29 24.49 -7.28
N VAL A 22 19.98 24.38 -7.13
CA VAL A 22 19.30 23.83 -5.95
C VAL A 22 18.26 22.82 -6.40
N GLY A 23 18.39 21.58 -5.91
CA GLY A 23 17.40 20.53 -6.16
C GLY A 23 16.13 20.79 -5.37
N ILE A 24 14.99 20.59 -5.99
CA ILE A 24 13.66 20.62 -5.35
C ILE A 24 12.89 19.35 -5.69
N ASN A 25 12.08 18.88 -4.74
CA ASN A 25 11.09 17.84 -5.01
C ASN A 25 9.80 18.52 -5.52
N SER A 26 9.65 18.60 -6.85
CA SER A 26 8.51 19.31 -7.45
C SER A 26 7.18 18.55 -7.30
N GLU A 27 7.19 17.25 -7.00
CA GLU A 27 5.99 16.45 -6.77
C GLU A 27 5.32 16.76 -5.42
N ASP A 28 6.13 17.15 -4.40
CA ASP A 28 5.62 17.45 -3.06
C ASP A 28 5.63 18.95 -2.74
N LEU A 29 6.36 19.75 -3.53
CA LEU A 29 6.55 21.17 -3.26
C LEU A 29 5.32 21.98 -3.65
N LEU A 30 4.68 22.63 -2.69
CA LEU A 30 3.57 23.51 -2.96
C LEU A 30 4.02 24.73 -3.80
N HIS A 31 3.21 25.16 -4.74
CA HIS A 31 3.51 26.30 -5.62
C HIS A 31 3.91 27.58 -4.84
N LYS A 32 3.22 27.86 -3.71
CA LYS A 32 3.57 28.99 -2.84
C LYS A 32 5.00 28.91 -2.28
N ASP A 33 5.44 27.69 -1.90
CA ASP A 33 6.76 27.46 -1.33
C ASP A 33 7.85 27.52 -2.41
N TYR A 34 7.54 27.05 -3.64
CA TYR A 34 8.39 27.26 -4.81
C TYR A 34 8.64 28.76 -5.08
N LEU A 35 7.59 29.59 -5.07
CA LEU A 35 7.71 31.03 -5.27
C LEU A 35 8.53 31.69 -4.15
N GLU A 36 8.40 31.21 -2.93
CA GLU A 36 9.17 31.71 -1.79
C GLU A 36 10.64 31.34 -1.90
N ILE A 37 10.98 30.10 -2.23
CA ILE A 37 12.35 29.65 -2.48
C ILE A 37 12.99 30.53 -3.59
N LYS A 38 12.25 30.79 -4.65
CA LYS A 38 12.73 31.68 -5.74
C LYS A 38 13.03 33.09 -5.27
N LYS A 39 12.25 33.67 -4.34
CA LYS A 39 12.52 34.97 -3.72
C LYS A 39 13.76 34.96 -2.82
N ILE A 40 13.95 33.89 -2.07
CA ILE A 40 15.09 33.72 -1.15
C ILE A 40 16.40 33.51 -1.93
N LEU A 41 16.32 32.74 -3.03
CA LEU A 41 17.46 32.33 -3.86
C LEU A 41 17.32 32.85 -5.32
N PRO A 42 17.28 34.16 -5.56
CA PRO A 42 16.94 34.72 -6.87
C PRO A 42 17.97 34.40 -7.98
N LYS A 43 19.21 34.05 -7.60
CA LYS A 43 20.30 33.70 -8.53
C LYS A 43 20.45 32.18 -8.73
N ALA A 44 19.79 31.37 -7.95
CA ALA A 44 19.88 29.93 -8.06
C ALA A 44 18.92 29.39 -9.15
N ARG A 45 19.40 28.43 -9.94
CA ARG A 45 18.55 27.64 -10.83
C ARG A 45 17.95 26.50 -10.00
N LEU A 46 16.62 26.49 -9.87
CA LEU A 46 15.89 25.37 -9.25
C LEU A 46 15.79 24.22 -10.27
N ILE A 47 16.15 23.03 -9.86
CA ILE A 47 16.18 21.82 -10.68
C ILE A 47 15.30 20.79 -10.01
N ASP A 48 14.37 20.21 -10.75
CA ASP A 48 13.58 19.07 -10.27
C ASP A 48 14.47 17.84 -10.07
N VAL A 49 14.47 17.29 -8.87
CA VAL A 49 15.18 16.07 -8.48
C VAL A 49 14.24 14.99 -7.95
N SER A 50 12.93 15.15 -8.15
CA SER A 50 11.88 14.25 -7.64
C SER A 50 12.16 12.81 -8.03
N LYS A 51 12.46 12.55 -9.31
CA LYS A 51 12.79 11.22 -9.82
C LYS A 51 13.97 10.58 -9.09
N GLY A 52 15.07 11.31 -8.93
CA GLY A 52 16.25 10.79 -8.23
C GLY A 52 16.00 10.50 -6.73
N LEU A 53 15.16 11.33 -6.08
CA LEU A 53 14.74 11.07 -4.70
C LEU A 53 13.84 9.82 -4.61
N SER A 54 12.91 9.67 -5.54
CA SER A 54 12.02 8.50 -5.63
C SER A 54 12.83 7.22 -5.86
N GLU A 55 13.76 7.22 -6.82
CA GLU A 55 14.66 6.09 -7.08
C GLU A 55 15.52 5.71 -5.86
N ALA A 56 16.07 6.71 -5.16
CA ALA A 56 16.86 6.48 -3.94
C ALA A 56 16.03 5.87 -2.81
N ARG A 57 14.72 6.18 -2.72
CA ARG A 57 13.81 5.66 -1.69
C ARG A 57 13.30 4.24 -2.00
N MET A 58 13.25 3.83 -3.26
CA MET A 58 12.79 2.49 -3.63
C MET A 58 13.66 1.40 -3.02
N LYS A 59 14.97 1.60 -2.95
CA LYS A 59 15.94 0.63 -2.40
C LYS A 59 16.23 0.93 -0.94
N LYS A 60 15.86 0.03 -0.03
CA LYS A 60 15.94 0.20 1.42
C LYS A 60 17.26 -0.30 1.97
N ASP A 61 17.77 0.37 2.98
CA ASP A 61 18.87 -0.16 3.78
C ASP A 61 18.38 -1.17 4.85
N GLU A 62 19.30 -1.81 5.56
CA GLU A 62 18.96 -2.82 6.59
C GLU A 62 18.15 -2.23 7.76
N LYS A 63 18.39 -0.95 8.11
CA LYS A 63 17.67 -0.28 9.21
C LYS A 63 16.22 0.00 8.78
N GLU A 64 16.02 0.50 7.56
CA GLU A 64 14.72 0.75 6.97
C GLU A 64 13.91 -0.56 6.88
N ILE A 65 14.51 -1.62 6.34
CA ILE A 65 13.89 -2.96 6.27
C ILE A 65 13.46 -3.46 7.65
N LYS A 66 14.28 -3.23 8.67
CA LYS A 66 13.95 -3.63 10.05
C LYS A 66 12.70 -2.93 10.58
N GLU A 67 12.55 -1.63 10.31
CA GLU A 67 11.38 -0.86 10.75
C GLU A 67 10.13 -1.25 9.97
N ILE A 68 10.22 -1.44 8.65
CA ILE A 68 9.13 -1.96 7.81
C ILE A 68 8.66 -3.33 8.35
N LYS A 69 9.58 -4.24 8.64
CA LYS A 69 9.26 -5.56 9.24
C LYS A 69 8.52 -5.46 10.57
N LYS A 70 8.78 -4.43 11.38
CA LYS A 70 8.02 -4.19 12.62
C LYS A 70 6.58 -3.77 12.31
N ALA A 71 6.40 -2.84 11.36
CA ALA A 71 5.09 -2.40 10.91
C ALA A 71 4.27 -3.58 10.34
N CYS A 72 4.87 -4.39 9.44
CA CYS A 72 4.25 -5.59 8.86
C CYS A 72 3.82 -6.60 9.93
N ARG A 73 4.63 -6.80 10.99
CA ARG A 73 4.26 -7.71 12.10
C ARG A 73 3.07 -7.22 12.89
N ILE A 74 2.95 -5.89 13.10
CA ILE A 74 1.79 -5.31 13.79
C ILE A 74 0.53 -5.51 12.95
N ALA A 75 0.57 -5.12 11.66
CA ALA A 75 -0.54 -5.26 10.74
C ALA A 75 -0.99 -6.74 10.63
N SER A 76 -0.03 -7.67 10.49
CA SER A 76 -0.32 -9.11 10.43
C SER A 76 -1.02 -9.64 11.67
N LYS A 77 -0.60 -9.22 12.87
CA LYS A 77 -1.27 -9.61 14.13
C LYS A 77 -2.71 -9.11 14.15
N VAL A 78 -2.93 -7.84 13.77
CA VAL A 78 -4.29 -7.28 13.70
C VAL A 78 -5.13 -8.03 12.68
N ALA A 79 -4.61 -8.29 11.47
CA ALA A 79 -5.32 -9.02 10.42
C ALA A 79 -5.79 -10.43 10.89
N ASN A 80 -4.96 -11.12 11.66
CA ASN A 80 -5.31 -12.45 12.21
C ASN A 80 -6.38 -12.37 13.31
N GLU A 81 -6.56 -11.25 13.99
CA GLU A 81 -7.58 -11.03 15.03
C GLU A 81 -8.92 -10.54 14.47
N LEU A 82 -8.95 -10.06 13.21
CA LEU A 82 -10.19 -9.53 12.62
C LEU A 82 -11.39 -10.51 12.66
N PRO A 83 -11.23 -11.82 12.36
CA PRO A 83 -12.34 -12.76 12.43
C PRO A 83 -13.03 -12.80 13.80
N ASP A 84 -12.26 -12.68 14.88
CA ASP A 84 -12.75 -12.82 16.26
C ASP A 84 -13.56 -11.61 16.74
N ILE A 85 -13.40 -10.45 16.10
CA ILE A 85 -14.07 -9.20 16.47
C ILE A 85 -15.21 -8.80 15.53
N LEU A 86 -15.44 -9.60 14.46
CA LEU A 86 -16.55 -9.39 13.55
C LEU A 86 -17.85 -9.92 14.12
N HIS A 87 -18.92 -9.13 13.98
CA HIS A 87 -20.26 -9.55 14.34
C HIS A 87 -21.32 -8.90 13.45
N GLU A 88 -22.49 -9.48 13.35
CA GLU A 88 -23.58 -8.93 12.56
C GLU A 88 -23.95 -7.51 13.00
N ASN A 89 -24.27 -6.67 12.03
CA ASN A 89 -24.63 -5.27 12.20
C ASN A 89 -23.52 -4.32 12.69
N ILE A 90 -22.28 -4.79 12.87
CA ILE A 90 -21.14 -3.86 13.03
C ILE A 90 -21.02 -2.98 11.79
N THR A 91 -20.71 -1.71 11.94
CA THR A 91 -20.51 -0.78 10.81
C THR A 91 -19.05 -0.77 10.34
N GLU A 92 -18.82 -0.39 9.08
CA GLU A 92 -17.47 -0.18 8.54
C GLU A 92 -16.67 0.77 9.43
N LEU A 93 -17.25 1.93 9.81
CA LEU A 93 -16.59 2.91 10.70
C LEU A 93 -16.25 2.35 12.09
N ASN A 94 -17.10 1.49 12.66
CA ASN A 94 -16.78 0.85 13.93
C ASN A 94 -15.59 -0.09 13.79
N MET A 95 -15.46 -0.79 12.66
CA MET A 95 -14.31 -1.64 12.40
C MET A 95 -13.03 -0.83 12.14
N VAL A 96 -13.11 0.29 11.42
CA VAL A 96 -11.97 1.23 11.29
C VAL A 96 -11.41 1.58 12.67
N GLY A 97 -12.29 2.06 13.57
CA GLY A 97 -11.86 2.44 14.91
C GLY A 97 -11.24 1.28 15.72
N ARG A 98 -11.77 0.05 15.57
CA ARG A 98 -11.22 -1.14 16.22
C ARG A 98 -9.85 -1.52 15.66
N ILE A 99 -9.67 -1.51 14.34
CA ILE A 99 -8.40 -1.81 13.67
C ILE A 99 -7.32 -0.84 14.11
N GLU A 100 -7.60 0.47 14.05
CA GLU A 100 -6.65 1.51 14.44
C GLU A 100 -6.29 1.44 15.92
N HIS A 101 -7.28 1.16 16.78
CA HIS A 101 -7.04 0.91 18.21
C HIS A 101 -6.12 -0.30 18.44
N LEU A 102 -6.39 -1.43 17.78
CA LEU A 102 -5.58 -2.65 17.90
C LEU A 102 -4.15 -2.43 17.40
N MET A 103 -3.96 -1.70 16.29
CA MET A 103 -2.63 -1.36 15.80
C MET A 103 -1.84 -0.56 16.84
N ARG A 104 -2.46 0.46 17.46
CA ARG A 104 -1.82 1.27 18.53
C ARG A 104 -1.49 0.43 19.77
N LEU A 105 -2.40 -0.45 20.22
CA LEU A 105 -2.14 -1.36 21.33
C LEU A 105 -0.94 -2.30 21.06
N LYS A 106 -0.69 -2.64 19.79
CA LYS A 106 0.44 -3.48 19.38
C LYS A 106 1.72 -2.69 19.08
N GLY A 107 1.71 -1.38 19.30
CA GLY A 107 2.89 -0.52 19.22
C GLY A 107 3.06 0.28 17.92
N ALA A 108 2.02 0.38 17.09
CA ALA A 108 2.04 1.32 15.98
C ALA A 108 1.96 2.76 16.48
N GLU A 109 2.77 3.65 15.90
CA GLU A 109 2.74 5.09 16.16
C GLU A 109 1.51 5.75 15.55
N ASP A 110 1.13 5.28 14.35
CA ASP A 110 -0.08 5.71 13.66
C ASP A 110 -0.52 4.64 12.63
N ARG A 111 -1.61 4.88 11.93
CA ARG A 111 -1.97 4.18 10.69
C ARG A 111 -1.06 4.64 9.55
N ALA A 112 -0.81 3.75 8.57
CA ALA A 112 -0.03 4.08 7.39
C ALA A 112 -0.80 5.00 6.42
N PHE A 113 -2.11 4.78 6.32
CA PHE A 113 -3.06 5.49 5.46
C PHE A 113 -4.49 5.38 6.03
N GLU A 114 -5.46 5.99 5.36
CA GLU A 114 -6.87 5.87 5.72
C GLU A 114 -7.33 4.42 5.64
N THR A 115 -7.62 3.80 6.77
CA THR A 115 -8.08 2.40 6.87
C THR A 115 -9.35 2.18 6.05
N ILE A 116 -9.33 1.23 5.13
CA ILE A 116 -10.48 0.86 4.31
C ILE A 116 -11.16 -0.38 4.92
N VAL A 117 -12.42 -0.23 5.27
CA VAL A 117 -13.32 -1.34 5.61
C VAL A 117 -14.50 -1.29 4.66
N ALA A 118 -14.73 -2.39 3.93
CA ALA A 118 -15.77 -2.44 2.91
C ALA A 118 -16.60 -3.71 3.01
N PHE A 119 -17.91 -3.56 3.27
CA PHE A 119 -18.83 -4.67 3.42
C PHE A 119 -19.74 -4.89 2.21
N GLY A 120 -19.93 -6.14 1.82
CA GLY A 120 -20.81 -6.55 0.73
C GLY A 120 -20.44 -5.84 -0.58
N LYS A 121 -21.38 -5.09 -1.16
CA LYS A 121 -21.17 -4.40 -2.46
C LYS A 121 -20.09 -3.31 -2.41
N ASN A 122 -19.84 -2.72 -1.24
CA ASN A 122 -18.82 -1.69 -1.07
C ASN A 122 -17.41 -2.24 -1.34
N SER A 123 -17.16 -3.53 -1.05
CA SER A 123 -15.88 -4.17 -1.35
C SER A 123 -15.56 -4.24 -2.86
N ALA A 124 -16.54 -3.97 -3.74
CA ALA A 124 -16.28 -3.85 -5.17
C ALA A 124 -15.65 -2.50 -5.58
N LEU A 125 -15.45 -1.59 -4.65
CA LEU A 125 -14.78 -0.31 -4.84
C LEU A 125 -13.39 -0.38 -4.22
N PRO A 126 -12.29 -0.46 -5.01
CA PRO A 126 -10.93 -0.61 -4.47
C PRO A 126 -10.55 0.47 -3.45
N HIS A 127 -10.95 1.72 -3.70
CA HIS A 127 -10.71 2.88 -2.82
C HIS A 127 -12.00 3.33 -2.13
N HIS A 128 -12.73 2.36 -1.53
CA HIS A 128 -13.94 2.65 -0.78
C HIS A 128 -13.65 3.56 0.42
N VAL A 129 -14.52 4.53 0.66
CA VAL A 129 -14.50 5.33 1.89
C VAL A 129 -15.45 4.69 2.90
N SER A 130 -14.89 4.18 4.01
CA SER A 130 -15.64 3.47 5.04
C SER A 130 -16.76 4.31 5.64
N GLY A 131 -17.95 3.72 5.75
CA GLY A 131 -19.16 4.42 6.15
C GLY A 131 -19.98 3.72 7.23
N LYS A 132 -21.28 3.98 7.21
CA LYS A 132 -22.25 3.39 8.14
C LYS A 132 -22.85 2.07 7.66
N THR A 133 -22.32 1.49 6.57
CA THR A 133 -22.78 0.19 6.06
C THR A 133 -22.55 -0.89 7.11
N LYS A 134 -23.58 -1.70 7.35
CA LYS A 134 -23.58 -2.76 8.35
C LYS A 134 -23.20 -4.09 7.71
N LEU A 135 -22.38 -4.87 8.40
CA LEU A 135 -22.07 -6.25 8.03
C LEU A 135 -23.31 -7.13 8.14
N LYS A 136 -23.55 -7.96 7.12
CA LYS A 136 -24.68 -8.92 7.05
C LYS A 136 -24.19 -10.28 6.59
N LYS A 137 -24.90 -11.35 6.96
CA LYS A 137 -24.62 -12.71 6.48
C LYS A 137 -24.55 -12.76 4.95
N GLY A 138 -23.57 -13.49 4.43
CA GLY A 138 -23.28 -13.61 3.01
C GLY A 138 -22.48 -12.44 2.42
N ASN A 139 -22.13 -11.41 3.20
CA ASN A 139 -21.30 -10.32 2.71
C ASN A 139 -19.82 -10.71 2.69
N PHE A 140 -19.10 -10.23 1.69
CA PHE A 140 -17.67 -10.01 1.83
C PHE A 140 -17.40 -8.93 2.89
N ALA A 141 -16.34 -9.11 3.65
CA ALA A 141 -15.78 -8.14 4.57
C ALA A 141 -14.31 -7.94 4.19
N LEU A 142 -14.02 -6.87 3.46
CA LEU A 142 -12.69 -6.49 3.00
C LEU A 142 -12.12 -5.46 3.97
N PHE A 143 -10.86 -5.66 4.34
CA PHE A 143 -10.08 -4.80 5.23
C PHE A 143 -8.74 -4.53 4.59
N ASP A 144 -8.41 -3.27 4.42
CA ASP A 144 -7.17 -2.79 3.86
C ASP A 144 -6.62 -1.70 4.78
N PHE A 145 -5.46 -1.96 5.37
CA PHE A 145 -4.87 -1.11 6.40
C PHE A 145 -3.38 -1.37 6.57
N GLY A 146 -2.70 -0.39 7.14
CA GLY A 146 -1.28 -0.49 7.45
C GLY A 146 -0.90 0.20 8.75
N ALA A 147 0.16 -0.27 9.38
CA ALA A 147 0.75 0.30 10.58
C ALA A 147 1.95 1.19 10.23
N MET A 148 2.23 2.18 11.07
CA MET A 148 3.43 3.01 11.01
C MET A 148 4.32 2.76 12.24
N VAL A 149 5.61 2.52 12.00
CA VAL A 149 6.64 2.38 13.04
C VAL A 149 7.89 3.15 12.61
N ASN A 150 8.36 4.07 13.44
CA ASN A 150 9.49 4.95 13.14
C ASN A 150 9.38 5.60 11.75
N ARG A 151 8.15 6.01 11.37
CA ARG A 151 7.76 6.58 10.08
C ARG A 151 7.75 5.62 8.89
N TYR A 152 8.15 4.37 9.05
CA TYR A 152 8.05 3.33 8.02
C TYR A 152 6.70 2.64 8.08
N LEU A 153 6.17 2.33 6.92
CA LEU A 153 4.80 1.88 6.73
C LEU A 153 4.75 0.39 6.38
N SER A 154 3.60 -0.22 6.63
CA SER A 154 3.19 -1.52 6.07
C SER A 154 1.86 -1.37 5.36
N ASP A 155 1.52 -2.37 4.56
CA ASP A 155 0.27 -2.46 3.85
C ASP A 155 -0.24 -3.91 3.85
N ILE A 156 -1.54 -4.10 4.08
CA ILE A 156 -2.14 -5.44 4.06
C ILE A 156 -3.63 -5.39 3.76
N THR A 157 -4.07 -6.21 2.82
CA THR A 157 -5.49 -6.45 2.59
C THR A 157 -5.86 -7.89 2.89
N ARG A 158 -6.98 -8.07 3.61
CA ARG A 158 -7.64 -9.37 3.80
C ARG A 158 -9.13 -9.26 3.52
N THR A 159 -9.68 -10.30 2.92
CA THR A 159 -11.11 -10.41 2.63
C THR A 159 -11.65 -11.68 3.27
N PHE A 160 -12.75 -11.57 4.03
CA PHE A 160 -13.48 -12.69 4.65
C PHE A 160 -14.90 -12.75 4.11
N VAL A 161 -15.64 -13.83 4.42
CA VAL A 161 -17.09 -13.90 4.22
C VAL A 161 -17.75 -14.07 5.58
N TYR A 162 -18.68 -13.17 5.91
CA TYR A 162 -19.48 -13.29 7.11
C TYR A 162 -20.65 -14.23 6.85
N GLY A 163 -20.67 -15.38 7.51
CA GLY A 163 -21.52 -16.53 7.21
C GLY A 163 -20.92 -17.43 6.14
N LYS A 164 -21.76 -18.22 5.47
CA LYS A 164 -21.33 -19.19 4.45
C LYS A 164 -21.09 -18.53 3.10
N ALA A 165 -19.92 -18.75 2.52
CA ALA A 165 -19.57 -18.25 1.19
C ALA A 165 -20.34 -18.98 0.09
N SER A 166 -20.89 -18.24 -0.86
CA SER A 166 -21.48 -18.80 -2.08
C SER A 166 -20.39 -19.38 -3.00
N LYS A 167 -20.79 -20.22 -3.96
CA LYS A 167 -19.88 -20.78 -4.96
C LYS A 167 -19.11 -19.67 -5.72
N LEU A 168 -19.80 -18.59 -6.10
CA LEU A 168 -19.18 -17.46 -6.80
C LEU A 168 -18.14 -16.77 -5.92
N GLN A 169 -18.42 -16.55 -4.65
CA GLN A 169 -17.47 -15.93 -3.72
C GLN A 169 -16.20 -16.77 -3.55
N LYS A 170 -16.35 -18.09 -3.42
CA LYS A 170 -15.21 -19.02 -3.36
C LYS A 170 -14.36 -18.96 -4.63
N GLU A 171 -15.00 -18.98 -5.79
CA GLU A 171 -14.28 -18.87 -7.07
C GLU A 171 -13.56 -17.53 -7.25
N MET A 172 -14.16 -16.41 -6.81
CA MET A 172 -13.48 -15.10 -6.79
C MET A 172 -12.24 -15.15 -5.90
N TYR A 173 -12.40 -15.69 -4.69
CA TYR A 173 -11.34 -15.76 -3.69
C TYR A 173 -10.15 -16.60 -4.18
N GLU A 174 -10.41 -17.80 -4.65
CA GLU A 174 -9.38 -18.70 -5.17
C GLU A 174 -8.67 -18.12 -6.40
N THR A 175 -9.41 -17.40 -7.27
CA THR A 175 -8.79 -16.70 -8.40
C THR A 175 -7.81 -15.63 -7.93
N VAL A 176 -8.19 -14.81 -6.94
CA VAL A 176 -7.33 -13.74 -6.41
C VAL A 176 -6.12 -14.33 -5.66
N LYS A 177 -6.34 -15.35 -4.84
CA LYS A 177 -5.26 -16.05 -4.14
C LYS A 177 -4.23 -16.62 -5.11
N LYS A 178 -4.69 -17.30 -6.16
CA LYS A 178 -3.79 -17.85 -7.20
C LYS A 178 -3.07 -16.75 -7.99
N ALA A 179 -3.75 -15.65 -8.26
CA ALA A 179 -3.15 -14.48 -8.91
C ALA A 179 -2.03 -13.87 -8.06
N GLN A 180 -2.20 -13.82 -6.72
CA GLN A 180 -1.16 -13.36 -5.81
C GLN A 180 0.07 -14.29 -5.82
N GLU A 181 -0.13 -15.61 -5.80
CA GLU A 181 0.95 -16.59 -5.92
C GLU A 181 1.76 -16.39 -7.21
N ILE A 182 1.05 -16.17 -8.34
CA ILE A 182 1.70 -15.85 -9.63
C ILE A 182 2.49 -14.55 -9.54
N GLY A 183 1.97 -13.53 -8.84
CA GLY A 183 2.68 -12.29 -8.57
C GLY A 183 3.97 -12.53 -7.80
N PHE A 184 3.94 -13.35 -6.75
CA PHE A 184 5.13 -13.73 -5.98
C PHE A 184 6.16 -14.47 -6.84
N ASP A 185 5.72 -15.42 -7.68
CA ASP A 185 6.58 -16.18 -8.58
C ASP A 185 7.25 -15.31 -9.66
N ALA A 186 6.54 -14.27 -10.12
CA ALA A 186 7.04 -13.32 -11.11
C ALA A 186 7.99 -12.27 -10.51
N LEU A 187 7.93 -12.04 -9.19
CA LEU A 187 8.67 -11.03 -8.45
C LEU A 187 10.12 -11.50 -8.23
N LYS A 188 10.97 -11.31 -9.22
CA LYS A 188 12.38 -11.72 -9.19
C LYS A 188 13.28 -10.52 -9.45
N GLU A 189 14.44 -10.48 -8.82
CA GLU A 189 15.48 -9.52 -9.17
C GLU A 189 15.76 -9.60 -10.68
N GLY A 190 15.76 -8.44 -11.34
CA GLY A 190 15.96 -8.32 -12.80
C GLY A 190 14.68 -8.35 -13.64
N SER A 191 13.53 -8.78 -13.11
CA SER A 191 12.24 -8.61 -13.79
C SER A 191 11.82 -7.13 -13.78
N THR A 192 11.04 -6.71 -14.76
CA THR A 192 10.43 -5.37 -14.75
C THR A 192 9.14 -5.35 -13.93
N PHE A 193 8.77 -4.18 -13.44
CA PHE A 193 7.49 -3.98 -12.74
C PHE A 193 6.29 -4.35 -13.63
N GLU A 194 6.38 -4.03 -14.93
CA GLU A 194 5.36 -4.38 -15.92
C GLU A 194 5.21 -5.90 -16.10
N GLU A 195 6.31 -6.65 -16.15
CA GLU A 195 6.26 -8.12 -16.30
C GLU A 195 5.50 -8.79 -15.14
N VAL A 196 5.70 -8.34 -13.90
CA VAL A 196 4.97 -8.85 -12.74
C VAL A 196 3.47 -8.56 -12.89
N HIS A 197 3.11 -7.33 -13.26
CA HIS A 197 1.72 -6.95 -13.46
C HIS A 197 1.05 -7.78 -14.58
N LEU A 198 1.72 -7.92 -15.72
CA LEU A 198 1.19 -8.67 -16.87
C LEU A 198 1.01 -10.16 -16.56
N ALA A 199 1.89 -10.76 -15.75
CA ALA A 199 1.73 -12.14 -15.31
C ALA A 199 0.43 -12.33 -14.51
N VAL A 200 0.17 -11.46 -13.53
CA VAL A 200 -1.05 -11.45 -12.69
C VAL A 200 -2.29 -11.18 -13.53
N LYS A 201 -2.28 -10.10 -14.30
CA LYS A 201 -3.40 -9.68 -15.16
C LYS A 201 -3.77 -10.74 -16.18
N SER A 202 -2.78 -11.31 -16.88
CA SER A 202 -2.99 -12.36 -17.88
C SER A 202 -3.63 -13.62 -17.28
N TYR A 203 -3.29 -13.96 -16.03
CA TYR A 203 -3.94 -15.07 -15.36
C TYR A 203 -5.42 -14.77 -15.08
N ILE A 204 -5.73 -13.63 -14.48
CA ILE A 204 -7.11 -13.24 -14.16
C ILE A 204 -7.95 -13.14 -15.45
N ASP A 205 -7.40 -12.57 -16.53
CA ASP A 205 -8.08 -12.40 -17.81
C ASP A 205 -8.34 -13.71 -18.55
N LYS A 206 -7.68 -14.81 -18.21
CA LYS A 206 -7.99 -16.17 -18.69
C LYS A 206 -9.14 -16.83 -17.93
N THR A 207 -9.59 -16.25 -16.81
CA THR A 207 -10.73 -16.75 -16.04
C THR A 207 -12.03 -16.06 -16.47
N LYS A 208 -13.16 -16.48 -15.90
CA LYS A 208 -14.44 -15.80 -16.08
C LYS A 208 -14.48 -14.37 -15.53
N PHE A 209 -13.45 -13.95 -14.81
CA PHE A 209 -13.30 -12.61 -14.24
C PHE A 209 -12.47 -11.67 -15.12
N LYS A 210 -12.34 -11.96 -16.42
CA LYS A 210 -11.67 -11.09 -17.40
C LYS A 210 -12.17 -9.65 -17.29
N GLY A 211 -11.21 -8.69 -17.20
CA GLY A 211 -11.48 -7.27 -17.07
C GLY A 211 -12.06 -6.85 -15.71
N ARG A 212 -11.96 -7.72 -14.68
CA ARG A 212 -12.40 -7.41 -13.32
C ARG A 212 -11.25 -7.11 -12.34
N PHE A 213 -10.03 -7.15 -12.82
CA PHE A 213 -8.84 -6.61 -12.16
C PHE A 213 -8.55 -5.23 -12.77
N ILE A 214 -8.79 -4.17 -12.02
CA ILE A 214 -8.93 -2.80 -12.53
C ILE A 214 -7.89 -1.81 -11.97
N HIS A 215 -6.85 -2.30 -11.33
CA HIS A 215 -5.73 -1.50 -10.78
C HIS A 215 -4.39 -2.20 -10.99
N GLY A 216 -3.30 -1.60 -10.57
CA GLY A 216 -1.96 -2.21 -10.58
C GLY A 216 -1.85 -3.42 -9.64
N THR A 217 -0.84 -4.24 -9.86
CA THR A 217 -0.60 -5.41 -9.00
C THR A 217 0.01 -5.03 -7.65
N GLY A 218 0.53 -3.79 -7.52
CA GLY A 218 1.15 -3.30 -6.31
C GLY A 218 2.02 -2.06 -6.54
N HIS A 219 2.70 -1.65 -5.51
CA HIS A 219 3.57 -0.48 -5.50
C HIS A 219 4.72 -0.67 -4.51
N THR A 220 5.77 0.12 -4.64
CA THR A 220 6.80 0.21 -3.61
C THR A 220 6.27 0.97 -2.40
N LEU A 221 6.70 0.56 -1.21
CA LEU A 221 6.35 1.23 0.04
C LEU A 221 7.59 1.46 0.92
N GLY A 222 7.49 2.37 1.87
CA GLY A 222 8.59 2.71 2.79
C GLY A 222 8.21 3.86 3.71
N LEU A 223 8.72 5.05 3.46
CA LEU A 223 8.35 6.29 4.16
C LEU A 223 7.01 6.86 3.65
N ALA A 224 6.55 6.42 2.51
CA ALA A 224 5.22 6.68 1.98
C ALA A 224 4.58 5.36 1.57
N VAL A 225 3.24 5.32 1.52
CA VAL A 225 2.50 4.14 1.04
C VAL A 225 2.87 3.88 -0.41
N HIS A 226 2.78 4.87 -1.28
CA HIS A 226 3.28 4.83 -2.65
C HIS A 226 4.65 5.50 -2.69
N ASP A 227 5.72 4.72 -2.65
CA ASP A 227 7.09 5.19 -2.44
C ASP A 227 7.97 5.00 -3.69
N GLY A 228 7.50 5.45 -4.85
CA GLY A 228 8.24 5.50 -6.11
C GLY A 228 7.65 4.64 -7.21
N GLY A 229 7.90 3.33 -7.20
CA GLY A 229 7.51 2.44 -8.30
C GLY A 229 6.10 1.85 -8.17
N ARG A 230 5.55 1.39 -9.32
CA ARG A 230 4.23 0.72 -9.38
C ARG A 230 4.31 -0.52 -10.27
N LEU A 231 3.82 -1.65 -9.78
CA LEU A 231 3.62 -2.87 -10.59
C LEU A 231 2.42 -2.68 -11.50
N ASN A 232 2.63 -2.02 -12.65
CA ASN A 232 1.58 -1.69 -13.61
C ASN A 232 2.10 -1.62 -15.04
N GLU A 233 1.21 -1.61 -16.03
CA GLU A 233 1.55 -1.40 -17.43
C GLU A 233 2.32 -0.07 -17.61
N GLY A 234 3.36 -0.08 -18.44
CA GLY A 234 4.20 1.08 -18.73
C GLY A 234 5.35 1.32 -17.76
N TYR A 235 5.41 0.61 -16.63
CA TYR A 235 6.50 0.72 -15.66
C TYR A 235 7.61 -0.30 -15.97
N LYS A 236 8.69 0.17 -16.58
CA LYS A 236 9.82 -0.65 -17.05
C LYS A 236 11.03 -0.66 -16.10
N GLU A 237 10.86 -0.06 -14.93
CA GLU A 237 11.85 -0.14 -13.86
C GLU A 237 12.13 -1.60 -13.51
N ILE A 238 13.40 -1.87 -13.22
CA ILE A 238 13.86 -3.22 -12.89
C ILE A 238 13.77 -3.44 -11.38
N LEU A 239 13.27 -4.60 -10.98
CA LEU A 239 13.28 -5.03 -9.59
C LEU A 239 14.71 -5.29 -9.12
N GLU A 240 15.09 -4.64 -8.04
CA GLU A 240 16.40 -4.77 -7.41
C GLU A 240 16.29 -5.32 -5.98
N GLU A 241 17.37 -5.91 -5.52
CA GLU A 241 17.49 -6.34 -4.12
C GLU A 241 17.24 -5.18 -3.15
N ASN A 242 16.56 -5.47 -2.05
CA ASN A 242 16.15 -4.51 -1.00
C ASN A 242 15.02 -3.54 -1.41
N MET A 243 14.35 -3.76 -2.52
CA MET A 243 13.05 -3.13 -2.75
C MET A 243 11.97 -3.81 -1.92
N VAL A 244 11.05 -3.02 -1.34
CA VAL A 244 9.86 -3.52 -0.66
C VAL A 244 8.64 -3.07 -1.44
N LEU A 245 7.76 -4.02 -1.78
CA LEU A 245 6.59 -3.81 -2.61
C LEU A 245 5.36 -4.51 -2.03
N THR A 246 4.18 -4.05 -2.41
CA THR A 246 2.93 -4.79 -2.21
C THR A 246 2.67 -5.74 -3.38
N VAL A 247 1.95 -6.85 -3.13
CA VAL A 247 1.37 -7.72 -4.17
C VAL A 247 -0.09 -7.93 -3.81
N GLU A 248 -0.98 -7.23 -4.52
CA GLU A 248 -2.37 -6.98 -4.13
C GLU A 248 -3.41 -7.23 -5.24
N PRO A 249 -3.38 -8.35 -5.96
CA PRO A 249 -4.41 -8.59 -6.97
C PRO A 249 -5.81 -8.55 -6.37
N GLY A 250 -6.78 -8.12 -7.19
CA GLY A 250 -8.17 -8.07 -6.77
C GLY A 250 -9.13 -8.37 -7.93
N VAL A 251 -10.32 -8.87 -7.59
CA VAL A 251 -11.44 -9.09 -8.52
C VAL A 251 -12.68 -8.40 -7.96
N TYR A 252 -13.31 -7.56 -8.77
CA TYR A 252 -14.39 -6.67 -8.35
C TYR A 252 -15.64 -6.85 -9.21
N LEU A 253 -16.74 -7.27 -8.58
CA LEU A 253 -18.07 -7.44 -9.21
C LEU A 253 -19.08 -6.51 -8.52
N PRO A 254 -19.51 -5.40 -9.16
CA PRO A 254 -20.31 -4.34 -8.52
C PRO A 254 -21.58 -4.81 -7.81
N LYS A 255 -22.19 -5.91 -8.26
CA LYS A 255 -23.43 -6.44 -7.65
C LYS A 255 -23.18 -7.47 -6.54
N VAL A 256 -21.95 -7.98 -6.41
CA VAL A 256 -21.57 -9.04 -5.49
C VAL A 256 -20.65 -8.52 -4.39
N GLY A 257 -19.62 -7.81 -4.77
CA GLY A 257 -18.52 -7.31 -3.94
C GLY A 257 -17.18 -7.55 -4.60
N GLY A 258 -16.10 -7.31 -3.88
CA GLY A 258 -14.72 -7.52 -4.32
C GLY A 258 -13.93 -8.37 -3.34
N VAL A 259 -12.90 -8.97 -3.87
CA VAL A 259 -11.85 -9.66 -3.11
C VAL A 259 -10.51 -9.03 -3.47
N ARG A 260 -9.72 -8.66 -2.49
CA ARG A 260 -8.30 -8.34 -2.58
C ARG A 260 -7.55 -9.11 -1.50
N ILE A 261 -6.40 -9.65 -1.86
CA ILE A 261 -5.46 -10.29 -0.93
C ILE A 261 -4.10 -9.65 -1.21
N GLU A 262 -3.52 -9.08 -0.18
CA GLU A 262 -2.31 -8.28 -0.29
C GLU A 262 -1.29 -8.63 0.78
N ASP A 263 -0.05 -8.67 0.38
CA ASP A 263 1.09 -8.80 1.28
C ASP A 263 2.25 -7.90 0.84
N ASP A 264 2.97 -7.38 1.83
CA ASP A 264 4.26 -6.72 1.65
C ASP A 264 5.36 -7.75 1.40
N VAL A 265 6.19 -7.48 0.41
CA VAL A 265 7.25 -8.38 -0.05
C VAL A 265 8.59 -7.63 -0.15
N LEU A 266 9.64 -8.24 0.37
CA LEU A 266 11.02 -7.79 0.21
C LEU A 266 11.70 -8.60 -0.90
N VAL A 267 12.24 -7.91 -1.90
CA VAL A 267 13.06 -8.51 -2.94
C VAL A 267 14.45 -8.82 -2.37
N LYS A 268 14.90 -10.05 -2.51
CA LYS A 268 16.24 -10.52 -2.14
C LYS A 268 16.90 -11.18 -3.32
N LYS A 269 18.23 -11.37 -3.23
CA LYS A 269 18.99 -12.07 -4.25
C LYS A 269 18.42 -13.47 -4.50
N GLY A 270 17.85 -13.67 -5.69
CA GLY A 270 17.30 -14.95 -6.15
C GLY A 270 16.01 -15.43 -5.47
N LYS A 271 15.40 -14.65 -4.58
CA LYS A 271 14.15 -14.99 -3.88
C LYS A 271 13.42 -13.77 -3.37
N ILE A 272 12.19 -13.96 -2.90
CA ILE A 272 11.44 -12.95 -2.14
C ILE A 272 11.29 -13.38 -0.67
N GLU A 273 11.04 -12.41 0.20
CA GLU A 273 10.62 -12.62 1.58
C GLU A 273 9.29 -11.92 1.78
N ILE A 274 8.22 -12.68 2.09
CA ILE A 274 6.91 -12.10 2.43
C ILE A 274 7.01 -11.57 3.85
N LEU A 275 6.75 -10.27 4.04
CA LEU A 275 6.93 -9.58 5.31
C LEU A 275 5.67 -9.62 6.19
N THR A 276 4.48 -9.64 5.58
CA THR A 276 3.21 -9.78 6.26
C THR A 276 2.85 -11.26 6.42
N ASN A 277 2.55 -11.68 7.63
CA ASN A 277 2.31 -13.09 7.99
C ASN A 277 0.89 -13.30 8.55
N ALA A 278 -0.13 -12.90 7.79
CA ALA A 278 -1.52 -13.20 8.09
C ALA A 278 -2.07 -14.31 7.17
N LYS A 279 -3.01 -15.10 7.67
CA LYS A 279 -3.65 -16.18 6.90
C LYS A 279 -4.21 -15.64 5.58
N ARG A 280 -3.99 -16.38 4.49
CA ARG A 280 -4.46 -16.06 3.13
C ARG A 280 -5.56 -16.98 2.64
N GLU A 281 -6.02 -17.89 3.47
CA GLU A 281 -7.13 -18.78 3.17
C GLU A 281 -8.47 -18.05 3.38
N LEU A 282 -9.49 -18.47 2.61
CA LEU A 282 -10.85 -17.97 2.82
C LEU A 282 -11.34 -18.37 4.21
N ILE A 283 -11.66 -17.37 5.03
CA ILE A 283 -12.29 -17.58 6.33
C ILE A 283 -13.79 -17.26 6.22
N GLU A 284 -14.62 -18.22 6.56
CA GLU A 284 -16.07 -18.09 6.72
C GLU A 284 -16.34 -17.90 8.23
N ILE A 285 -16.94 -16.76 8.63
CA ILE A 285 -17.14 -16.32 10.02
C ILE A 285 -18.59 -16.44 10.42
#